data_e6b560c4d50329860ff4894fe3f4e26a
#
_entry.id   e6b560c4d50329860ff4894fe3f4e26a
#
_cell.length_a   1.000
_cell.length_b   1.000
_cell.length_c   1.000
_cell.angle_alpha   90.00
_cell.angle_beta   90.00
_cell.angle_gamma   90.00
#
_symmetry.space_group_name_H-M   'P 1'
#
loop_
_entity.id
_entity.type
_entity.pdbx_description
1 polymer ?
#
loop_
_entity_poly.entity_id
_entity_poly.type
_entity_poly.pdbx_seq_one_letter_code
_entity_poly.pdbx_strand_id
1 'polypeptide(L)'
;MLEEALSYLARGWSAIPGHTLTEDYLCSCQQGADCDRPGKHPRVNWKQFQSRLPTESELRLWWGRWPDANVIIITGKISKLLVIDVDPRHGGDESWRDWSRRYLPNRPVVTSLTGGGGEHWFFEHPMGEDEYPPAA
;
A
#
# COMPACT_ATOMS: atom_id res chain seq x y z
N MET A 1 -14.50 5.89 -1.14
CA MET A 1 -13.24 5.30 -1.71
C MET A 1 -12.69 6.11 -2.90
N LEU A 2 -13.51 6.67 -3.83
CA LEU A 2 -13.01 7.53 -4.92
C LEU A 2 -12.32 8.79 -4.39
N GLU A 3 -12.93 9.48 -3.43
CA GLU A 3 -12.36 10.72 -2.86
C GLU A 3 -10.99 10.48 -2.21
N GLU A 4 -10.83 9.35 -1.52
CA GLU A 4 -9.54 8.95 -0.94
C GLU A 4 -8.50 8.70 -2.04
N ALA A 5 -8.88 7.98 -3.11
CA ALA A 5 -7.97 7.73 -4.22
C ALA A 5 -7.54 9.03 -4.93
N LEU A 6 -8.47 9.98 -5.12
CA LEU A 6 -8.19 11.31 -5.66
C LEU A 6 -7.26 12.11 -4.73
N SER A 7 -7.48 12.03 -3.41
CA SER A 7 -6.62 12.71 -2.45
C SER A 7 -5.19 12.15 -2.45
N TYR A 8 -5.04 10.84 -2.63
CA TYR A 8 -3.72 10.22 -2.78
C TYR A 8 -3.05 10.63 -4.09
N LEU A 9 -3.79 10.67 -5.19
CA LEU A 9 -3.26 11.17 -6.46
C LEU A 9 -2.78 12.63 -6.35
N ALA A 10 -3.55 13.49 -5.66
CA ALA A 10 -3.17 14.88 -5.41
C ALA A 10 -1.88 15.01 -4.58
N ARG A 11 -1.53 14.01 -3.78
CA ARG A 11 -0.26 13.91 -3.06
C ARG A 11 0.89 13.35 -3.92
N GLY A 12 0.62 12.98 -5.16
CA GLY A 12 1.58 12.33 -6.05
C GLY A 12 1.75 10.82 -5.78
N TRP A 13 0.78 10.16 -5.15
CA TRP A 13 0.81 8.73 -4.88
C TRP A 13 0.08 7.94 -5.95
N SER A 14 0.66 6.84 -6.38
CA SER A 14 0.09 5.94 -7.39
C SER A 14 -0.97 5.04 -6.75
N ALA A 15 -2.23 5.47 -6.82
CA ALA A 15 -3.38 4.78 -6.25
C ALA A 15 -4.11 3.97 -7.33
N ILE A 16 -4.38 2.69 -7.05
CA ILE A 16 -5.12 1.78 -7.96
C ILE A 16 -6.21 1.01 -7.20
N PRO A 17 -7.23 0.49 -7.88
CA PRO A 17 -8.30 -0.27 -7.22
C PRO A 17 -7.83 -1.67 -6.85
N GLY A 18 -8.15 -2.07 -5.63
CA GLY A 18 -7.97 -3.42 -5.10
C GLY A 18 -9.26 -4.20 -4.99
N HIS A 19 -9.15 -5.53 -4.91
CA HIS A 19 -10.26 -6.38 -4.54
C HIS A 19 -10.69 -6.13 -3.09
N THR A 20 -11.95 -6.42 -2.81
CA THR A 20 -12.56 -6.33 -1.47
C THR A 20 -12.96 -7.71 -0.99
N LEU A 21 -13.40 -7.80 0.25
CA LEU A 21 -14.16 -8.94 0.73
C LEU A 21 -15.65 -8.72 0.46
N THR A 22 -16.37 -9.79 0.18
CA THR A 22 -17.83 -9.84 0.13
C THR A 22 -18.40 -9.89 1.55
N GLU A 23 -19.71 -9.85 1.70
CA GLU A 23 -20.40 -10.04 2.99
C GLU A 23 -20.07 -11.39 3.64
N ASP A 24 -19.81 -12.42 2.82
CA ASP A 24 -19.40 -13.76 3.27
C ASP A 24 -17.89 -13.88 3.51
N TYR A 25 -17.16 -12.78 3.57
CA TYR A 25 -15.71 -12.73 3.73
C TYR A 25 -14.90 -13.40 2.61
N LEU A 26 -15.50 -13.63 1.46
CA LEU A 26 -14.83 -14.16 0.27
C LEU A 26 -14.17 -13.01 -0.53
N CYS A 27 -13.14 -13.34 -1.32
CA CYS A 27 -12.57 -12.35 -2.22
C CYS A 27 -13.56 -11.98 -3.34
N SER A 28 -13.64 -10.70 -3.66
CA SER A 28 -14.46 -10.21 -4.79
C SER A 28 -13.87 -10.56 -6.18
N CYS A 29 -12.76 -11.28 -6.26
CA CYS A 29 -12.20 -11.79 -7.50
C CYS A 29 -12.89 -13.08 -7.96
N GLN A 30 -12.57 -13.55 -9.16
CA GLN A 30 -13.16 -14.77 -9.71
C GLN A 30 -12.84 -16.05 -8.92
N GLN A 31 -11.75 -16.06 -8.15
CA GLN A 31 -11.37 -17.22 -7.32
C GLN A 31 -12.21 -17.31 -6.04
N GLY A 32 -12.85 -16.23 -5.59
CA GLY A 32 -13.71 -16.23 -4.42
C GLY A 32 -13.04 -16.84 -3.19
N ALA A 33 -13.54 -18.02 -2.76
CA ALA A 33 -13.02 -18.77 -1.62
C ALA A 33 -11.60 -19.31 -1.81
N ASP A 34 -11.21 -19.60 -3.04
CA ASP A 34 -9.89 -20.17 -3.39
C ASP A 34 -8.80 -19.10 -3.56
N CYS A 35 -9.12 -17.84 -3.31
CA CYS A 35 -8.17 -16.75 -3.43
C CYS A 35 -7.13 -16.78 -2.31
N ASP A 36 -5.85 -16.84 -2.65
CA ASP A 36 -4.73 -16.86 -1.70
C ASP A 36 -4.48 -15.52 -0.99
N ARG A 37 -5.01 -14.42 -1.54
CA ARG A 37 -4.88 -13.05 -1.02
C ARG A 37 -6.23 -12.30 -1.00
N PRO A 38 -7.22 -12.79 -0.26
CA PRO A 38 -8.57 -12.21 -0.31
C PRO A 38 -8.56 -10.71 0.07
N GLY A 39 -9.09 -9.88 -0.83
CA GLY A 39 -9.16 -8.43 -0.65
C GLY A 39 -7.83 -7.67 -0.72
N LYS A 40 -6.71 -8.33 -0.99
CA LYS A 40 -5.34 -7.76 -0.90
C LYS A 40 -4.58 -7.77 -2.23
N HIS A 41 -5.26 -7.80 -3.35
CA HIS A 41 -4.61 -7.77 -4.67
C HIS A 41 -5.33 -6.82 -5.64
N PRO A 42 -4.60 -6.31 -6.67
CA PRO A 42 -5.14 -5.33 -7.61
C PRO A 42 -6.26 -5.89 -8.50
N ARG A 43 -7.22 -5.02 -8.87
CA ARG A 43 -8.23 -5.29 -9.91
C ARG A 43 -7.73 -5.02 -11.32
N VAL A 44 -6.62 -4.29 -11.45
CA VAL A 44 -6.04 -3.86 -12.73
C VAL A 44 -4.58 -4.33 -12.85
N ASN A 45 -4.05 -4.34 -14.07
CA ASN A 45 -2.61 -4.56 -14.26
C ASN A 45 -1.83 -3.37 -13.70
N TRP A 46 -1.21 -3.59 -12.55
CA TRP A 46 -0.57 -2.55 -11.76
C TRP A 46 0.85 -2.19 -12.21
N LYS A 47 1.51 -3.04 -12.99
CA LYS A 47 2.94 -2.88 -13.34
C LYS A 47 3.26 -1.54 -13.99
N GLN A 48 2.40 -1.04 -14.89
CA GLN A 48 2.58 0.25 -15.53
C GLN A 48 2.56 1.43 -14.55
N PHE A 49 1.86 1.29 -13.43
CA PHE A 49 1.72 2.33 -12.40
C PHE A 49 2.91 2.41 -11.44
N GLN A 50 3.92 1.56 -11.63
CA GLN A 50 5.25 1.72 -11.02
C GLN A 50 6.09 2.80 -11.72
N SER A 51 5.74 3.16 -12.97
CA SER A 51 6.49 4.10 -13.81
C SER A 51 5.71 5.37 -14.14
N ARG A 52 4.39 5.36 -14.01
CA ARG A 52 3.52 6.52 -14.18
C ARG A 52 2.41 6.55 -13.14
N LEU A 53 1.99 7.74 -12.78
CA LEU A 53 0.77 7.88 -11.96
C LEU A 53 -0.47 7.55 -12.80
N PRO A 54 -1.54 7.03 -12.18
CA PRO A 54 -2.84 7.00 -12.82
C PRO A 54 -3.34 8.43 -13.06
N THR A 55 -4.19 8.60 -14.06
CA THR A 55 -4.89 9.85 -14.28
C THR A 55 -6.18 9.92 -13.45
N GLU A 56 -6.67 11.13 -13.21
CA GLU A 56 -7.96 11.33 -12.53
C GLU A 56 -9.10 10.61 -13.28
N SER A 57 -9.08 10.62 -14.62
CA SER A 57 -10.05 9.92 -15.45
C SER A 57 -10.01 8.40 -15.26
N GLU A 58 -8.81 7.81 -15.10
CA GLU A 58 -8.68 6.39 -14.78
C GLU A 58 -9.26 6.08 -13.41
N LEU A 59 -8.99 6.91 -12.39
CA LEU A 59 -9.58 6.74 -11.06
C LEU A 59 -11.10 6.80 -11.11
N ARG A 60 -11.67 7.81 -11.76
CA ARG A 60 -13.14 7.95 -11.89
C ARG A 60 -13.75 6.76 -12.64
N LEU A 61 -13.10 6.26 -13.70
CA LEU A 61 -13.55 5.08 -14.43
C LEU A 61 -13.56 3.83 -13.55
N TRP A 62 -12.48 3.60 -12.78
CA TRP A 62 -12.35 2.42 -11.95
C TRP A 62 -13.35 2.40 -10.80
N TRP A 63 -13.45 3.50 -10.04
CA TRP A 63 -14.41 3.58 -8.93
C TRP A 63 -15.85 3.79 -9.39
N GLY A 64 -16.07 4.25 -10.61
CA GLY A 64 -17.38 4.17 -11.26
C GLY A 64 -17.82 2.74 -11.54
N ARG A 65 -16.86 1.87 -11.92
CA ARG A 65 -17.12 0.45 -12.17
C ARG A 65 -17.14 -0.39 -10.88
N TRP A 66 -16.32 -0.03 -9.91
CA TRP A 66 -16.15 -0.73 -8.62
C TRP A 66 -16.18 0.26 -7.45
N PRO A 67 -17.38 0.75 -7.08
CA PRO A 67 -17.50 1.82 -6.06
C PRO A 67 -16.87 1.46 -4.71
N ASP A 68 -16.92 0.18 -4.35
CA ASP A 68 -16.43 -0.35 -3.06
C ASP A 68 -14.98 -0.87 -3.14
N ALA A 69 -14.29 -0.70 -4.29
CA ALA A 69 -12.92 -1.17 -4.42
C ALA A 69 -12.01 -0.57 -3.35
N ASN A 70 -11.17 -1.42 -2.75
CA ASN A 70 -10.11 -0.95 -1.86
C ASN A 70 -9.13 -0.06 -2.62
N VAL A 71 -8.46 0.84 -1.90
CA VAL A 71 -7.35 1.62 -2.47
C VAL A 71 -6.04 0.91 -2.17
N ILE A 72 -5.28 0.62 -3.23
CA ILE A 72 -3.91 0.11 -3.14
C ILE A 72 -2.96 1.24 -3.55
N ILE A 73 -1.97 1.53 -2.72
CA ILE A 73 -0.91 2.48 -3.05
C ILE A 73 0.32 1.70 -3.53
N ILE A 74 0.81 2.04 -4.71
CA ILE A 74 2.08 1.52 -5.22
C ILE A 74 3.20 2.36 -4.62
N THR A 75 3.99 1.74 -3.75
CA THR A 75 5.10 2.37 -3.03
C THR A 75 6.35 2.50 -3.91
N GLY A 76 7.44 3.01 -3.37
CA GLY A 76 8.70 3.21 -4.07
C GLY A 76 8.81 4.56 -4.75
N LYS A 77 9.68 4.67 -5.75
CA LYS A 77 10.03 5.92 -6.43
C LYS A 77 8.81 6.67 -6.99
N ILE A 78 7.82 5.95 -7.52
CA ILE A 78 6.65 6.57 -8.14
C ILE A 78 5.81 7.39 -7.15
N SER A 79 5.62 6.88 -5.95
CA SER A 79 4.87 7.56 -4.88
C SER A 79 5.77 8.26 -3.87
N LYS A 80 7.09 8.20 -4.07
CA LYS A 80 8.09 8.70 -3.11
C LYS A 80 7.88 8.16 -1.69
N LEU A 81 7.39 6.93 -1.59
CA LEU A 81 7.04 6.28 -0.33
C LEU A 81 7.86 5.02 -0.10
N LEU A 82 8.45 4.93 1.09
CA LEU A 82 8.93 3.71 1.70
C LEU A 82 7.97 3.34 2.82
N VAL A 83 7.47 2.10 2.80
CA VAL A 83 6.58 1.60 3.85
C VAL A 83 7.22 0.39 4.51
N ILE A 84 7.32 0.44 5.84
CA ILE A 84 7.73 -0.72 6.64
C ILE A 84 6.46 -1.35 7.19
N ASP A 85 6.26 -2.62 6.86
CA ASP A 85 5.17 -3.45 7.37
C ASP A 85 5.65 -4.23 8.59
N VAL A 86 5.07 -3.91 9.75
CA VAL A 86 5.38 -4.54 11.04
C VAL A 86 4.31 -5.57 11.36
N ASP A 87 4.64 -6.85 11.19
CA ASP A 87 3.73 -7.96 11.46
C ASP A 87 4.08 -8.63 12.79
N PRO A 88 3.22 -8.50 13.83
CA PRO A 88 3.47 -9.08 15.14
C PRO A 88 3.43 -10.61 15.14
N ARG A 89 2.76 -11.24 14.15
CA ARG A 89 2.65 -12.71 14.09
C ARG A 89 3.98 -13.43 13.92
N HIS A 90 5.02 -12.71 13.50
CA HIS A 90 6.37 -13.24 13.30
C HIS A 90 7.43 -12.49 14.13
N GLY A 91 7.01 -11.82 15.21
CA GLY A 91 7.93 -11.05 16.07
C GLY A 91 8.42 -9.74 15.46
N GLY A 92 7.72 -9.25 14.42
CA GLY A 92 8.07 -8.01 13.74
C GLY A 92 7.95 -6.79 14.64
N ASP A 93 7.01 -6.80 15.58
CA ASP A 93 6.79 -5.72 16.54
C ASP A 93 7.94 -5.58 17.55
N GLU A 94 8.51 -6.70 18.04
CA GLU A 94 9.69 -6.66 18.93
C GLU A 94 10.92 -6.17 18.15
N SER A 95 11.17 -6.77 16.98
CA SER A 95 12.30 -6.39 16.12
C SER A 95 12.23 -4.91 15.72
N TRP A 96 11.03 -4.44 15.36
CA TRP A 96 10.81 -3.04 15.00
C TRP A 96 11.00 -2.10 16.18
N ARG A 97 10.51 -2.46 17.37
CA ARG A 97 10.68 -1.68 18.61
C ARG A 97 12.14 -1.47 18.94
N ASP A 98 12.97 -2.54 18.85
CA ASP A 98 14.38 -2.46 19.16
C ASP A 98 15.15 -1.64 18.12
N TRP A 99 14.84 -1.86 16.84
CA TRP A 99 15.47 -1.13 15.74
C TRP A 99 15.07 0.36 15.76
N SER A 100 13.80 0.66 15.91
CA SER A 100 13.29 2.04 15.89
C SER A 100 13.81 2.88 17.04
N ARG A 101 13.93 2.32 18.24
CA ARG A 101 14.56 3.00 19.39
C ARG A 101 16.01 3.38 19.12
N ARG A 102 16.72 2.59 18.35
CA ARG A 102 18.16 2.78 18.08
C ARG A 102 18.43 3.73 16.93
N TYR A 103 17.62 3.66 15.89
CA TYR A 103 17.93 4.30 14.61
C TYR A 103 16.93 5.35 14.15
N LEU A 104 15.70 5.35 14.65
CA LEU A 104 14.75 6.39 14.29
C LEU A 104 14.95 7.62 15.16
N PRO A 105 15.05 8.81 14.54
CA PRO A 105 15.01 10.06 15.27
C PRO A 105 13.66 10.19 15.98
N ASN A 106 13.63 10.86 17.11
CA ASN A 106 12.40 11.14 17.85
C ASN A 106 11.54 12.18 17.09
N ARG A 107 10.96 11.76 15.97
CA ARG A 107 10.07 12.53 15.11
C ARG A 107 8.74 11.81 14.98
N PRO A 108 7.62 12.54 14.86
CA PRO A 108 6.35 11.92 14.52
C PRO A 108 6.44 11.29 13.13
N VAL A 109 6.09 10.02 13.03
CA VAL A 109 5.99 9.27 11.78
C VAL A 109 4.53 8.91 11.55
N VAL A 110 4.07 9.03 10.32
CA VAL A 110 2.71 8.60 9.96
C VAL A 110 2.66 7.07 10.01
N THR A 111 1.68 6.55 10.73
CA THR A 111 1.44 5.11 10.83
C THR A 111 -0.02 4.79 10.51
N SER A 112 -0.28 3.55 10.09
CA SER A 112 -1.62 3.00 10.00
C SER A 112 -1.67 1.60 10.61
N LEU A 113 -2.80 1.25 11.23
CA LEU A 113 -3.04 -0.10 11.71
C LEU A 113 -3.48 -1.00 10.57
N THR A 114 -3.00 -2.24 10.56
CA THR A 114 -3.44 -3.26 9.62
C THR A 114 -4.56 -4.11 10.21
N GLY A 115 -5.39 -4.71 9.36
CA GLY A 115 -6.48 -5.60 9.80
C GLY A 115 -6.00 -6.85 10.55
N GLY A 116 -4.70 -7.18 10.50
CA GLY A 116 -4.08 -8.28 11.23
C GLY A 116 -3.45 -7.86 12.58
N GLY A 117 -3.65 -6.62 13.02
CA GLY A 117 -3.09 -6.09 14.27
C GLY A 117 -1.63 -5.63 14.15
N GLY A 118 -1.10 -5.55 12.94
CA GLY A 118 0.21 -4.96 12.66
C GLY A 118 0.12 -3.48 12.33
N GLU A 119 1.24 -2.91 11.90
CA GLU A 119 1.38 -1.49 11.60
C GLU A 119 2.13 -1.27 10.29
N HIS A 120 1.69 -0.29 9.50
CA HIS A 120 2.48 0.29 8.43
C HIS A 120 3.09 1.60 8.89
N TRP A 121 4.40 1.76 8.70
CA TRP A 121 5.16 2.97 8.99
C TRP A 121 5.58 3.62 7.67
N PHE A 122 5.19 4.88 7.46
CA PHE A 122 5.38 5.60 6.20
C PHE A 122 6.55 6.55 6.27
N PHE A 123 7.48 6.41 5.34
CA PHE A 123 8.68 7.24 5.21
C PHE A 123 8.80 7.79 3.79
N GLU A 124 9.53 8.88 3.63
CA GLU A 124 9.94 9.33 2.32
C GLU A 124 10.90 8.32 1.70
N HIS A 125 10.68 7.99 0.43
CA HIS A 125 11.58 7.12 -0.31
C HIS A 125 12.90 7.85 -0.57
N PRO A 126 14.06 7.28 -0.26
CA PRO A 126 15.34 7.90 -0.57
C PRO A 126 15.47 8.05 -2.10
N MET A 127 15.67 9.27 -2.56
CA MET A 127 15.65 9.65 -3.98
C MET A 127 17.00 9.52 -4.69
N GLY A 128 18.02 8.94 -4.05
CA GLY A 128 19.34 8.73 -4.66
C GLY A 128 19.35 7.51 -5.58
N GLU A 129 19.85 7.65 -6.80
CA GLU A 129 20.03 6.51 -7.71
C GLU A 129 21.20 5.62 -7.32
N ASP A 130 22.11 6.07 -6.44
CA ASP A 130 23.44 5.50 -6.24
C ASP A 130 23.75 5.01 -4.81
N GLU A 131 22.79 4.98 -3.89
CA GLU A 131 23.08 4.72 -2.47
C GLU A 131 22.41 3.48 -1.86
N TYR A 132 22.08 2.47 -2.62
CA TYR A 132 21.88 1.16 -2.02
C TYR A 132 23.21 0.40 -2.09
N PRO A 133 23.85 0.08 -0.94
CA PRO A 133 24.94 -0.88 -0.98
C PRO A 133 24.41 -2.16 -1.62
N PRO A 134 25.20 -2.83 -2.48
CA PRO A 134 24.79 -4.10 -3.05
C PRO A 134 24.39 -5.03 -1.91
N ALA A 135 23.25 -5.72 -2.06
CA ALA A 135 22.83 -6.72 -1.09
C ALA A 135 23.97 -7.71 -0.87
N ALA A 136 24.39 -7.83 0.37
CA ALA A 136 25.42 -8.79 0.77
C ALA A 136 24.89 -10.22 0.64
#